data_7ecbb35baa3f599c7dd6b40bc897a372
#
_entry.id   7ecbb35baa3f599c7dd6b40bc897a372
#
_cell.length_a   1.000
_cell.length_b   1.000
_cell.length_c   1.000
_cell.angle_alpha   90.00
_cell.angle_beta   90.00
_cell.angle_gamma   90.00
#
_symmetry.space_group_name_H-M   'P 1'
#
loop_
_entity.id
_entity.type
_entity.pdbx_description
1 polymer ?
#
loop_
_entity_poly.entity_id
_entity_poly.type
_entity_poly.pdbx_seq_one_letter_code
_entity_poly.pdbx_strand_id
1 'polypeptide(L)'
;MFSIRDHTKPEALIDLSKLSDAQLILNSKSLVKQENALLVTILHHIKEIDRRRLYADFKQPSLLDLVMHELGYPRDQAVRRIQSMRLMREIPLVEEMIDSGKINLTHVGIVQSLFSHQKKEGQALNHAEKVSVLQKVAGQSTREAQKIVFSLAEAPLKFKEKIKMIAQDTFEVTFTTKEVTIQNLENLKGMLAHSHPGITLDQLIHKLTELGLEAFKPTKPVAAPRLNSKAQIKREIWQRDNSQCTNCGSVYAVEEDHIQPKAKGGAYTLENMRLLCRSCNQRAAVKQYGVEKMATHLRAD
;
A
#
# COMPACT_ATOMS: atom_id res chain seq x y z
N MET A 1 -40.32 12.80 -18.00
CA MET A 1 -39.95 11.43 -18.37
C MET A 1 -38.50 11.47 -18.89
N PHE A 2 -37.51 11.40 -17.98
CA PHE A 2 -36.10 11.43 -18.34
C PHE A 2 -35.71 10.01 -18.74
N SER A 3 -35.41 9.82 -20.03
CA SER A 3 -34.85 8.57 -20.54
C SER A 3 -33.45 8.41 -19.98
N ILE A 4 -33.30 7.53 -18.99
CA ILE A 4 -32.02 7.02 -18.57
C ILE A 4 -31.48 6.21 -19.76
N ARG A 5 -30.51 6.73 -20.49
CA ARG A 5 -29.77 5.95 -21.49
C ARG A 5 -29.10 4.81 -20.75
N ASP A 6 -29.51 3.61 -21.09
CA ASP A 6 -28.97 2.36 -20.57
C ASP A 6 -27.53 2.21 -21.07
N HIS A 7 -26.56 2.59 -20.23
CA HIS A 7 -25.13 2.44 -20.49
C HIS A 7 -24.60 1.06 -20.06
N THR A 8 -25.47 0.06 -19.91
CA THR A 8 -25.13 -1.26 -19.39
C THR A 8 -24.89 -2.32 -20.45
N LYS A 9 -24.37 -1.97 -21.65
CA LYS A 9 -23.63 -2.97 -22.42
C LYS A 9 -22.15 -2.82 -22.09
N PRO A 10 -21.50 -3.82 -21.48
CA PRO A 10 -20.05 -3.83 -21.46
C PRO A 10 -19.58 -3.76 -22.93
N GLU A 11 -18.78 -2.76 -23.27
CA GLU A 11 -17.98 -2.79 -24.50
C GLU A 11 -17.39 -4.19 -24.61
N ALA A 12 -17.50 -4.80 -25.79
CA ALA A 12 -17.01 -6.15 -26.03
C ALA A 12 -15.66 -6.31 -25.33
N LEU A 13 -15.57 -7.29 -24.42
CA LEU A 13 -14.37 -7.52 -23.62
C LEU A 13 -13.19 -7.56 -24.59
N ILE A 14 -12.43 -6.47 -24.65
CA ILE A 14 -11.20 -6.40 -25.43
C ILE A 14 -10.33 -7.54 -24.90
N ASP A 15 -9.89 -8.41 -25.79
CA ASP A 15 -8.96 -9.47 -25.42
C ASP A 15 -7.64 -8.85 -24.97
N LEU A 16 -7.53 -8.63 -23.67
CA LEU A 16 -6.40 -7.95 -23.04
C LEU A 16 -5.07 -8.65 -23.35
N SER A 17 -5.11 -9.96 -23.65
CA SER A 17 -3.91 -10.73 -23.97
C SER A 17 -3.26 -10.30 -25.29
N LYS A 18 -4.02 -9.66 -26.18
CA LYS A 18 -3.55 -9.17 -27.48
C LYS A 18 -2.99 -7.75 -27.44
N LEU A 19 -3.15 -7.05 -26.32
CA LEU A 19 -2.62 -5.70 -26.18
C LEU A 19 -1.10 -5.74 -25.93
N SER A 20 -0.38 -4.77 -26.50
CA SER A 20 0.99 -4.53 -26.09
C SER A 20 1.05 -4.01 -24.64
N ASP A 21 2.18 -4.20 -23.96
CA ASP A 21 2.41 -3.67 -22.59
C ASP A 21 2.08 -2.16 -22.50
N ALA A 22 2.51 -1.39 -23.50
CA ALA A 22 2.26 0.05 -23.54
C ALA A 22 0.77 0.40 -23.67
N GLN A 23 0.05 -0.31 -24.54
CA GLN A 23 -1.39 -0.13 -24.71
C GLN A 23 -2.16 -0.52 -23.45
N LEU A 24 -1.79 -1.63 -22.80
CA LEU A 24 -2.41 -2.07 -21.56
C LEU A 24 -2.26 -1.01 -20.46
N ILE A 25 -1.06 -0.46 -20.28
CA ILE A 25 -0.81 0.61 -19.30
C ILE A 25 -1.58 1.90 -19.67
N LEU A 26 -1.61 2.28 -20.96
CA LEU A 26 -2.32 3.47 -21.39
C LEU A 26 -3.83 3.36 -21.14
N ASN A 27 -4.42 2.22 -21.52
CA ASN A 27 -5.83 1.95 -21.29
C ASN A 27 -6.16 1.95 -19.79
N SER A 28 -5.33 1.29 -18.96
CA SER A 28 -5.52 1.28 -17.50
C SER A 28 -5.47 2.68 -16.90
N LYS A 29 -4.54 3.55 -17.33
CA LYS A 29 -4.49 4.96 -16.91
C LYS A 29 -5.75 5.73 -17.30
N SER A 30 -6.30 5.47 -18.50
CA SER A 30 -7.55 6.08 -18.95
C SER A 30 -8.72 5.66 -18.08
N LEU A 31 -8.82 4.37 -17.74
CA LEU A 31 -9.88 3.84 -16.88
C LEU A 31 -9.80 4.42 -15.46
N VAL A 32 -8.60 4.51 -14.88
CA VAL A 32 -8.41 5.16 -13.57
C VAL A 32 -8.85 6.63 -13.59
N LYS A 33 -8.57 7.36 -14.67
CA LYS A 33 -9.04 8.74 -14.81
C LYS A 33 -10.57 8.81 -14.89
N GLN A 34 -11.21 7.88 -15.61
CA GLN A 34 -12.67 7.80 -15.67
C GLN A 34 -13.28 7.42 -14.32
N GLU A 35 -12.65 6.52 -13.57
CA GLU A 35 -13.05 6.16 -12.19
C GLU A 35 -13.04 7.38 -11.27
N ASN A 36 -12.00 8.20 -11.31
CA ASN A 36 -11.89 9.43 -10.51
C ASN A 36 -13.01 10.43 -10.87
N ALA A 37 -13.25 10.66 -12.16
CA ALA A 37 -14.32 11.53 -12.63
C ALA A 37 -15.72 11.02 -12.23
N LEU A 38 -15.93 9.70 -12.31
CA LEU A 38 -17.17 9.07 -11.84
C LEU A 38 -17.32 9.23 -10.32
N LEU A 39 -16.25 9.06 -9.55
CA LEU A 39 -16.25 9.29 -8.10
C LEU A 39 -16.68 10.72 -7.77
N VAL A 40 -16.10 11.73 -8.42
CA VAL A 40 -16.50 13.15 -8.25
C VAL A 40 -17.98 13.33 -8.55
N THR A 41 -18.46 12.74 -9.65
CA THR A 41 -19.88 12.77 -10.01
C THR A 41 -20.78 12.17 -8.91
N ILE A 42 -20.38 11.04 -8.35
CA ILE A 42 -21.10 10.41 -7.21
C ILE A 42 -21.12 11.35 -5.99
N LEU A 43 -20.00 12.01 -5.69
CA LEU A 43 -19.94 12.96 -4.55
C LEU A 43 -20.88 14.14 -4.77
N HIS A 44 -21.03 14.64 -5.99
CA HIS A 44 -22.03 15.67 -6.32
C HIS A 44 -23.47 15.18 -6.14
N HIS A 45 -23.77 13.95 -6.52
CA HIS A 45 -25.09 13.35 -6.28
C HIS A 45 -25.39 13.24 -4.78
N ILE A 46 -24.42 12.76 -3.97
CA ILE A 46 -24.55 12.69 -2.52
C ILE A 46 -24.77 14.09 -1.92
N LYS A 47 -24.05 15.11 -2.43
CA LYS A 47 -24.25 16.52 -2.03
C LYS A 47 -25.67 16.99 -2.30
N GLU A 48 -26.24 16.69 -3.44
CA GLU A 48 -27.59 17.07 -3.80
C GLU A 48 -28.65 16.30 -3.03
N ILE A 49 -28.43 15.02 -2.77
CA ILE A 49 -29.26 14.20 -1.87
C ILE A 49 -29.29 14.81 -0.45
N ASP A 50 -28.12 15.21 0.08
CA ASP A 50 -28.01 15.87 1.39
C ASP A 50 -28.74 17.23 1.42
N ARG A 51 -28.56 18.04 0.36
CA ARG A 51 -29.21 19.33 0.22
C ARG A 51 -30.74 19.24 0.23
N ARG A 52 -31.28 18.25 -0.50
CA ARG A 52 -32.74 18.00 -0.58
C ARG A 52 -33.26 17.20 0.59
N ARG A 53 -32.41 16.67 1.46
CA ARG A 53 -32.77 15.76 2.57
C ARG A 53 -33.57 14.55 2.10
N LEU A 54 -33.26 13.99 0.91
CA LEU A 54 -34.03 12.89 0.32
C LEU A 54 -34.04 11.63 1.19
N TYR A 55 -33.13 11.48 2.13
CA TYR A 55 -33.14 10.38 3.09
C TYR A 55 -34.42 10.30 3.91
N ALA A 56 -35.12 11.45 4.13
CA ALA A 56 -36.43 11.45 4.81
C ALA A 56 -37.51 10.78 3.96
N ASP A 57 -37.53 11.02 2.64
CA ASP A 57 -38.52 10.42 1.73
C ASP A 57 -38.33 8.90 1.61
N PHE A 58 -37.09 8.43 1.74
CA PHE A 58 -36.72 7.01 1.77
C PHE A 58 -36.83 6.37 3.16
N LYS A 59 -37.45 7.09 4.15
CA LYS A 59 -37.58 6.64 5.54
C LYS A 59 -36.25 6.26 6.20
N GLN A 60 -35.17 6.86 5.75
CA GLN A 60 -33.85 6.66 6.34
C GLN A 60 -33.57 7.76 7.37
N PRO A 61 -33.07 7.42 8.57
CA PRO A 61 -32.86 8.38 9.66
C PRO A 61 -31.75 9.39 9.37
N SER A 62 -30.82 9.07 8.45
CA SER A 62 -29.71 9.95 8.11
C SER A 62 -29.22 9.75 6.66
N LEU A 63 -28.41 10.73 6.19
CA LEU A 63 -27.69 10.57 4.92
C LEU A 63 -26.81 9.33 4.90
N LEU A 64 -26.18 8.98 6.04
CA LEU A 64 -25.35 7.79 6.14
C LEU A 64 -26.17 6.52 5.87
N ASP A 65 -27.34 6.42 6.50
CA ASP A 65 -28.21 5.26 6.32
C ASP A 65 -28.71 5.16 4.88
N LEU A 66 -29.05 6.29 4.23
CA LEU A 66 -29.43 6.29 2.83
C LEU A 66 -28.26 5.80 1.93
N VAL A 67 -27.06 6.30 2.15
CA VAL A 67 -25.89 5.89 1.34
C VAL A 67 -25.55 4.41 1.56
N MET A 68 -25.80 3.88 2.76
CA MET A 68 -25.59 2.46 3.04
C MET A 68 -26.70 1.57 2.44
N HIS A 69 -27.95 1.93 2.61
CA HIS A 69 -29.07 1.03 2.29
C HIS A 69 -29.60 1.20 0.87
N GLU A 70 -29.63 2.43 0.34
CA GLU A 70 -30.15 2.69 -1.01
C GLU A 70 -29.04 2.67 -2.06
N LEU A 71 -27.84 3.17 -1.72
CA LEU A 71 -26.71 3.15 -2.66
C LEU A 71 -25.81 1.93 -2.47
N GLY A 72 -26.04 1.09 -1.46
CA GLY A 72 -25.36 -0.19 -1.26
C GLY A 72 -23.91 -0.09 -0.78
N TYR A 73 -23.46 1.05 -0.27
CA TYR A 73 -22.10 1.19 0.20
C TYR A 73 -21.90 0.61 1.60
N PRO A 74 -20.84 -0.18 1.86
CA PRO A 74 -20.42 -0.51 3.23
C PRO A 74 -20.20 0.76 4.06
N ARG A 75 -20.44 0.67 5.38
CA ARG A 75 -20.39 1.81 6.30
C ARG A 75 -19.14 2.68 6.14
N ASP A 76 -17.95 2.07 6.11
CA ASP A 76 -16.71 2.82 6.02
C ASP A 76 -16.57 3.57 4.70
N GLN A 77 -17.04 2.97 3.60
CA GLN A 77 -17.06 3.61 2.30
C GLN A 77 -18.07 4.76 2.23
N ALA A 78 -19.26 4.58 2.84
CA ALA A 78 -20.27 5.61 2.95
C ALA A 78 -19.75 6.82 3.74
N VAL A 79 -19.14 6.57 4.91
CA VAL A 79 -18.53 7.63 5.75
C VAL A 79 -17.46 8.42 4.96
N ARG A 80 -16.55 7.74 4.27
CA ARG A 80 -15.49 8.41 3.49
C ARG A 80 -16.05 9.27 2.37
N ARG A 81 -17.09 8.82 1.66
CA ARG A 81 -17.75 9.60 0.61
C ARG A 81 -18.45 10.84 1.16
N ILE A 82 -19.18 10.70 2.27
CA ILE A 82 -19.85 11.83 2.93
C ILE A 82 -18.81 12.84 3.45
N GLN A 83 -17.72 12.39 4.04
CA GLN A 83 -16.63 13.25 4.47
C GLN A 83 -16.00 14.00 3.29
N SER A 84 -15.74 13.32 2.19
CA SER A 84 -15.17 13.92 0.98
C SER A 84 -16.12 14.94 0.36
N MET A 85 -17.38 14.63 0.25
CA MET A 85 -18.43 15.56 -0.21
C MET A 85 -18.47 16.82 0.64
N ARG A 86 -18.42 16.67 1.97
CA ARG A 86 -18.43 17.81 2.89
C ARG A 86 -17.18 18.68 2.76
N LEU A 87 -15.99 18.04 2.59
CA LEU A 87 -14.75 18.74 2.39
C LEU A 87 -14.70 19.46 1.04
N MET A 88 -15.20 18.84 -0.04
CA MET A 88 -15.37 19.51 -1.36
C MET A 88 -16.27 20.72 -1.28
N ARG A 89 -17.33 20.67 -0.47
CA ARG A 89 -18.23 21.81 -0.25
C ARG A 89 -17.52 22.97 0.46
N GLU A 90 -16.63 22.66 1.41
CA GLU A 90 -15.85 23.64 2.17
C GLU A 90 -14.65 24.16 1.36
N ILE A 91 -13.97 23.29 0.64
CA ILE A 91 -12.75 23.58 -0.12
C ILE A 91 -12.91 23.03 -1.54
N PRO A 92 -13.34 23.83 -2.52
CA PRO A 92 -13.56 23.37 -3.90
C PRO A 92 -12.33 22.74 -4.57
N LEU A 93 -11.12 23.15 -4.21
CA LEU A 93 -9.86 22.57 -4.70
C LEU A 93 -9.78 21.04 -4.50
N VAL A 94 -10.47 20.50 -3.49
CA VAL A 94 -10.51 19.04 -3.22
C VAL A 94 -11.10 18.27 -4.39
N GLU A 95 -12.06 18.86 -5.11
CA GLU A 95 -12.66 18.26 -6.30
C GLU A 95 -11.61 18.01 -7.39
N GLU A 96 -10.83 19.04 -7.74
CA GLU A 96 -9.75 18.95 -8.73
C GLU A 96 -8.67 17.95 -8.31
N MET A 97 -8.37 17.89 -7.02
CA MET A 97 -7.38 16.96 -6.47
C MET A 97 -7.86 15.51 -6.54
N ILE A 98 -9.15 15.24 -6.34
CA ILE A 98 -9.74 13.90 -6.47
C ILE A 98 -9.81 13.52 -7.95
N ASP A 99 -10.31 14.40 -8.80
CA ASP A 99 -10.44 14.14 -10.25
C ASP A 99 -9.08 13.84 -10.89
N SER A 100 -8.05 14.61 -10.53
CA SER A 100 -6.69 14.38 -10.99
C SER A 100 -5.99 13.17 -10.34
N GLY A 101 -6.60 12.53 -9.34
CA GLY A 101 -6.01 11.41 -8.59
C GLY A 101 -4.90 11.81 -7.62
N LYS A 102 -4.67 13.13 -7.39
CA LYS A 102 -3.67 13.62 -6.43
C LYS A 102 -4.01 13.26 -4.99
N ILE A 103 -5.30 13.20 -4.66
CA ILE A 103 -5.80 12.69 -3.38
C ILE A 103 -6.91 11.68 -3.61
N ASN A 104 -7.08 10.76 -2.69
CA ASN A 104 -8.16 9.78 -2.68
C ASN A 104 -9.00 9.91 -1.39
N LEU A 105 -10.08 9.14 -1.27
CA LEU A 105 -10.97 9.18 -0.10
C LEU A 105 -10.26 8.83 1.22
N THR A 106 -9.17 8.05 1.17
CA THR A 106 -8.36 7.74 2.35
C THR A 106 -7.57 8.95 2.82
N HIS A 107 -6.95 9.69 1.89
CA HIS A 107 -6.27 10.96 2.19
C HIS A 107 -7.24 11.97 2.82
N VAL A 108 -8.45 12.09 2.27
CA VAL A 108 -9.48 12.96 2.86
C VAL A 108 -9.79 12.55 4.30
N GLY A 109 -9.96 11.26 4.57
CA GLY A 109 -10.21 10.76 5.93
C GLY A 109 -9.08 11.10 6.91
N ILE A 110 -7.82 10.96 6.48
CA ILE A 110 -6.64 11.28 7.28
C ILE A 110 -6.60 12.79 7.62
N VAL A 111 -6.81 13.65 6.62
CA VAL A 111 -6.80 15.12 6.80
C VAL A 111 -7.98 15.57 7.68
N GLN A 112 -9.16 15.01 7.48
CA GLN A 112 -10.34 15.30 8.30
C GLN A 112 -10.16 14.91 9.78
N SER A 113 -9.40 13.87 10.06
CA SER A 113 -9.10 13.49 11.44
C SER A 113 -8.27 14.57 12.14
N LEU A 114 -7.27 15.16 11.45
CA LEU A 114 -6.50 16.30 11.94
C LEU A 114 -7.40 17.52 12.18
N PHE A 115 -8.20 17.91 11.20
CA PHE A 115 -9.08 19.09 11.33
C PHE A 115 -10.06 18.95 12.49
N SER A 116 -10.60 17.74 12.67
CA SER A 116 -11.51 17.46 13.78
C SER A 116 -10.80 17.48 15.13
N HIS A 117 -9.57 17.00 15.19
CA HIS A 117 -8.75 17.03 16.41
C HIS A 117 -8.42 18.46 16.80
N GLN A 118 -7.85 19.25 15.89
CA GLN A 118 -7.48 20.63 16.16
C GLN A 118 -8.69 21.52 16.53
N LYS A 119 -9.86 21.27 15.91
CA LYS A 119 -11.10 21.94 16.29
C LYS A 119 -11.50 21.62 17.74
N LYS A 120 -11.32 20.38 18.20
CA LYS A 120 -11.63 19.97 19.60
C LYS A 120 -10.66 20.62 20.60
N GLU A 121 -9.39 20.78 20.23
CA GLU A 121 -8.38 21.46 21.05
C GLU A 121 -8.49 22.99 21.03
N GLY A 122 -9.49 23.56 20.36
CA GLY A 122 -9.68 25.02 20.26
C GLY A 122 -8.76 25.68 19.21
N GLN A 123 -8.01 24.93 18.44
CA GLN A 123 -7.04 25.38 17.44
C GLN A 123 -7.55 25.12 16.02
N ALA A 124 -8.81 25.45 15.74
CA ALA A 124 -9.43 25.21 14.44
C ALA A 124 -8.65 25.90 13.31
N LEU A 125 -8.19 25.12 12.34
CA LEU A 125 -7.49 25.63 11.17
C LEU A 125 -8.41 26.53 10.33
N ASN A 126 -7.85 27.64 9.85
CA ASN A 126 -8.49 28.50 8.87
C ASN A 126 -8.46 27.85 7.47
N HIS A 127 -9.14 28.49 6.49
CA HIS A 127 -9.26 27.96 5.13
C HIS A 127 -7.88 27.79 4.46
N ALA A 128 -6.98 28.77 4.57
CA ALA A 128 -5.66 28.72 3.94
C ALA A 128 -4.78 27.60 4.53
N GLU A 129 -4.83 27.43 5.84
CA GLU A 129 -4.11 26.34 6.53
C GLU A 129 -4.61 24.98 6.10
N LYS A 130 -5.93 24.78 5.98
CA LYS A 130 -6.52 23.53 5.47
C LYS A 130 -6.08 23.24 4.04
N VAL A 131 -6.07 24.24 3.16
CA VAL A 131 -5.56 24.13 1.80
C VAL A 131 -4.08 23.75 1.80
N SER A 132 -3.26 24.36 2.65
CA SER A 132 -1.84 24.03 2.78
C SER A 132 -1.61 22.56 3.18
N VAL A 133 -2.40 22.06 4.14
CA VAL A 133 -2.33 20.63 4.53
C VAL A 133 -2.70 19.72 3.37
N LEU A 134 -3.76 20.01 2.63
CA LEU A 134 -4.18 19.24 1.47
C LEU A 134 -3.11 19.20 0.38
N GLN A 135 -2.46 20.34 0.11
CA GLN A 135 -1.37 20.43 -0.86
C GLN A 135 -0.15 19.60 -0.45
N LYS A 136 0.19 19.57 0.84
CA LYS A 136 1.29 18.74 1.35
C LYS A 136 1.01 17.22 1.23
N VAL A 137 -0.25 16.84 1.36
CA VAL A 137 -0.68 15.42 1.28
C VAL A 137 -0.90 14.97 -0.16
N ALA A 138 -1.11 15.91 -1.11
CA ALA A 138 -1.35 15.61 -2.50
C ALA A 138 -0.18 14.84 -3.15
N GLY A 139 -0.50 13.74 -3.84
CA GLY A 139 0.48 12.89 -4.52
C GLY A 139 1.33 12.01 -3.60
N GLN A 140 1.09 12.06 -2.30
CA GLN A 140 1.82 11.24 -1.32
C GLN A 140 1.20 9.84 -1.19
N SER A 141 1.98 8.88 -0.71
CA SER A 141 1.41 7.61 -0.26
C SER A 141 0.57 7.81 1.01
N THR A 142 -0.35 6.89 1.29
CA THR A 142 -1.15 6.91 2.52
C THR A 142 -0.29 7.03 3.79
N ARG A 143 0.86 6.33 3.82
CA ARG A 143 1.82 6.37 4.94
C ARG A 143 2.48 7.74 5.08
N GLU A 144 2.93 8.34 3.99
CA GLU A 144 3.52 9.70 4.02
C GLU A 144 2.47 10.75 4.40
N ALA A 145 1.24 10.64 3.88
CA ALA A 145 0.14 11.50 4.28
C ALA A 145 -0.12 11.45 5.79
N GLN A 146 -0.10 10.24 6.38
CA GLN A 146 -0.22 10.07 7.82
C GLN A 146 0.93 10.74 8.58
N LYS A 147 2.19 10.58 8.13
CA LYS A 147 3.34 11.25 8.74
C LYS A 147 3.22 12.76 8.74
N ILE A 148 2.82 13.33 7.59
CA ILE A 148 2.60 14.77 7.45
C ILE A 148 1.54 15.23 8.46
N VAL A 149 0.41 14.55 8.52
CA VAL A 149 -0.68 14.88 9.44
C VAL A 149 -0.25 14.76 10.90
N PHE A 150 0.49 13.69 11.27
CA PHE A 150 1.00 13.53 12.63
C PHE A 150 2.06 14.58 13.01
N SER A 151 2.88 15.05 12.06
CA SER A 151 3.85 16.11 12.33
C SER A 151 3.18 17.48 12.57
N LEU A 152 1.95 17.66 12.07
CA LEU A 152 1.15 18.88 12.26
C LEU A 152 0.26 18.80 13.52
N ALA A 153 0.10 17.62 14.11
CA ALA A 153 -0.61 17.42 15.37
C ALA A 153 0.37 17.69 16.54
N GLU A 154 0.19 18.76 17.29
CA GLU A 154 1.12 19.22 18.35
C GLU A 154 1.26 18.27 19.54
N ALA A 155 0.49 17.21 19.66
CA ALA A 155 0.56 16.27 20.76
C ALA A 155 1.00 14.89 20.31
N PRO A 156 2.22 14.44 20.68
CA PRO A 156 2.57 13.03 20.51
C PRO A 156 1.68 12.19 21.41
N LEU A 157 0.90 11.30 20.82
CA LEU A 157 0.15 10.28 21.55
C LEU A 157 1.15 9.45 22.36
N LYS A 158 1.22 9.68 23.68
CA LYS A 158 2.03 8.88 24.58
C LYS A 158 1.33 7.54 24.82
N PHE A 159 1.72 6.52 24.08
CA PHE A 159 1.28 5.15 24.34
C PHE A 159 2.15 4.54 25.44
N LYS A 160 1.50 3.95 26.45
CA LYS A 160 2.17 3.11 27.45
C LYS A 160 2.27 1.70 26.88
N GLU A 161 3.39 1.05 27.11
CA GLU A 161 3.53 -0.38 26.87
C GLU A 161 2.46 -1.14 27.68
N LYS A 162 1.82 -2.09 27.02
CA LYS A 162 0.74 -2.87 27.61
C LYS A 162 0.86 -4.32 27.16
N ILE A 163 0.81 -5.20 28.12
CA ILE A 163 0.68 -6.64 27.91
C ILE A 163 -0.63 -7.06 28.55
N LYS A 164 -1.55 -7.60 27.79
CA LYS A 164 -2.88 -8.04 28.23
C LYS A 164 -3.08 -9.49 27.81
N MET A 165 -3.36 -10.37 28.74
CA MET A 165 -3.80 -11.72 28.44
C MET A 165 -5.19 -11.64 27.80
N ILE A 166 -5.37 -12.27 26.61
CA ILE A 166 -6.64 -12.30 25.85
C ILE A 166 -7.22 -13.70 25.78
N ALA A 167 -6.37 -14.74 25.91
CA ALA A 167 -6.77 -16.14 26.06
C ALA A 167 -5.68 -16.90 26.84
N GLN A 168 -5.90 -18.18 27.16
CA GLN A 168 -4.88 -19.01 27.77
C GLN A 168 -3.62 -19.01 26.87
N ASP A 169 -2.48 -18.60 27.47
CA ASP A 169 -1.17 -18.50 26.81
C ASP A 169 -1.11 -17.54 25.58
N THR A 170 -2.11 -16.65 25.46
CA THR A 170 -2.17 -15.66 24.38
C THR A 170 -2.25 -14.25 24.93
N PHE A 171 -1.34 -13.38 24.47
CA PHE A 171 -1.21 -12.01 24.94
C PHE A 171 -1.31 -11.01 23.78
N GLU A 172 -2.06 -9.92 24.01
CA GLU A 172 -1.99 -8.72 23.19
C GLU A 172 -0.86 -7.82 23.73
N VAL A 173 0.13 -7.53 22.88
CA VAL A 173 1.25 -6.66 23.25
C VAL A 173 1.16 -5.37 22.45
N THR A 174 1.12 -4.24 23.16
CA THR A 174 1.09 -2.91 22.54
C THR A 174 2.30 -2.12 23.02
N PHE A 175 3.09 -1.61 22.11
CA PHE A 175 4.22 -0.73 22.38
C PHE A 175 4.40 0.30 21.27
N THR A 176 5.08 1.40 21.58
CA THR A 176 5.41 2.44 20.60
C THR A 176 6.85 2.23 20.15
N THR A 177 7.08 2.25 18.85
CA THR A 177 8.41 2.09 18.27
C THR A 177 8.71 3.16 17.23
N LYS A 178 10.00 3.31 16.90
CA LYS A 178 10.45 4.23 15.85
C LYS A 178 10.20 3.62 14.46
N GLU A 179 10.05 4.49 13.48
CA GLU A 179 9.85 4.07 12.09
C GLU A 179 10.94 3.13 11.59
N VAL A 180 12.19 3.39 11.97
CA VAL A 180 13.33 2.54 11.60
C VAL A 180 13.12 1.08 12.01
N THR A 181 12.51 0.85 13.18
CA THR A 181 12.19 -0.51 13.64
C THR A 181 11.12 -1.16 12.76
N ILE A 182 10.10 -0.40 12.35
CA ILE A 182 9.07 -0.92 11.43
C ILE A 182 9.68 -1.27 10.07
N GLN A 183 10.53 -0.40 9.52
CA GLN A 183 11.23 -0.67 8.26
C GLN A 183 12.11 -1.93 8.35
N ASN A 184 12.82 -2.09 9.47
CA ASN A 184 13.62 -3.30 9.69
C ASN A 184 12.77 -4.57 9.76
N LEU A 185 11.61 -4.52 10.41
CA LEU A 185 10.68 -5.64 10.47
C LEU A 185 10.10 -5.97 9.08
N GLU A 186 9.74 -4.97 8.28
CA GLU A 186 9.29 -5.16 6.90
C GLU A 186 10.38 -5.76 6.02
N ASN A 187 11.63 -5.28 6.14
CA ASN A 187 12.77 -5.83 5.42
C ASN A 187 13.01 -7.30 5.80
N LEU A 188 12.98 -7.62 7.08
CA LEU A 188 13.14 -8.99 7.57
C LEU A 188 12.03 -9.92 7.05
N LYS A 189 10.77 -9.45 7.03
CA LYS A 189 9.67 -10.20 6.41
C LYS A 189 9.93 -10.46 4.92
N GLY A 190 10.42 -9.44 4.21
CA GLY A 190 10.80 -9.57 2.80
C GLY A 190 11.91 -10.60 2.59
N MET A 191 12.96 -10.55 3.38
CA MET A 191 14.09 -11.50 3.31
C MET A 191 13.67 -12.94 3.61
N LEU A 192 12.69 -13.12 4.50
CA LEU A 192 12.18 -14.44 4.90
C LEU A 192 11.05 -14.96 4.00
N ALA A 193 10.54 -14.16 3.07
CA ALA A 193 9.35 -14.48 2.28
C ALA A 193 9.47 -15.80 1.48
N HIS A 194 10.68 -16.19 1.08
CA HIS A 194 10.89 -17.47 0.37
C HIS A 194 10.81 -18.69 1.27
N SER A 195 11.42 -18.59 2.45
CA SER A 195 11.46 -19.71 3.40
C SER A 195 10.20 -19.78 4.29
N HIS A 196 9.54 -18.64 4.49
CA HIS A 196 8.38 -18.47 5.35
C HIS A 196 7.33 -17.59 4.66
N PRO A 197 6.64 -18.06 3.62
CA PRO A 197 5.63 -17.29 2.91
C PRO A 197 4.48 -16.92 3.86
N GLY A 198 4.14 -15.62 3.90
CA GLY A 198 3.06 -15.12 4.76
C GLY A 198 3.38 -15.04 6.25
N ILE A 199 4.66 -15.01 6.63
CA ILE A 199 5.09 -14.90 8.04
C ILE A 199 4.38 -13.74 8.73
N THR A 200 3.72 -14.01 9.86
CA THR A 200 3.05 -13.01 10.70
C THR A 200 4.08 -12.20 11.50
N LEU A 201 3.65 -11.07 12.06
CA LEU A 201 4.53 -10.27 12.93
C LEU A 201 4.93 -11.04 14.20
N ASP A 202 4.00 -11.79 14.78
CA ASP A 202 4.24 -12.65 15.94
C ASP A 202 5.33 -13.70 15.64
N GLN A 203 5.18 -14.44 14.56
CA GLN A 203 6.16 -15.44 14.13
C GLN A 203 7.53 -14.84 13.84
N LEU A 204 7.57 -13.62 13.27
CA LEU A 204 8.82 -12.91 13.05
C LEU A 204 9.49 -12.52 14.37
N ILE A 205 8.73 -11.93 15.31
CA ILE A 205 9.23 -11.56 16.62
C ILE A 205 9.73 -12.80 17.37
N HIS A 206 8.97 -13.89 17.35
CA HIS A 206 9.39 -15.16 17.96
C HIS A 206 10.75 -15.60 17.40
N LYS A 207 10.88 -15.65 16.08
CA LYS A 207 12.13 -16.02 15.41
C LYS A 207 13.30 -15.08 15.77
N LEU A 208 13.04 -13.77 15.87
CA LEU A 208 14.05 -12.79 16.28
C LEU A 208 14.48 -12.99 17.74
N THR A 209 13.53 -13.34 18.62
CA THR A 209 13.87 -13.62 20.02
C THR A 209 14.72 -14.89 20.15
N GLU A 210 14.43 -15.94 19.39
CA GLU A 210 15.25 -17.15 19.33
C GLU A 210 16.66 -16.86 18.83
N LEU A 211 16.79 -16.12 17.72
CA LEU A 211 18.09 -15.70 17.17
C LEU A 211 18.87 -14.81 18.16
N GLY A 212 18.17 -13.91 18.84
CA GLY A 212 18.76 -13.06 19.88
C GLY A 212 19.29 -13.89 21.05
N LEU A 213 18.50 -14.83 21.57
CA LEU A 213 18.93 -15.74 22.63
C LEU A 213 20.15 -16.58 22.19
N GLU A 214 20.18 -17.05 20.95
CA GLU A 214 21.33 -17.77 20.41
C GLU A 214 22.57 -16.88 20.30
N ALA A 215 22.41 -15.65 19.80
CA ALA A 215 23.49 -14.69 19.63
C ALA A 215 24.12 -14.24 20.97
N PHE A 216 23.36 -14.22 22.05
CA PHE A 216 23.84 -13.86 23.38
C PHE A 216 24.41 -15.04 24.18
N LYS A 217 24.33 -16.28 23.65
CA LYS A 217 25.04 -17.41 24.25
C LYS A 217 26.56 -17.24 24.04
N PRO A 218 27.41 -17.59 25.02
CA PRO A 218 28.86 -17.52 24.84
C PRO A 218 29.31 -18.43 23.70
N THR A 219 29.86 -17.86 22.63
CA THR A 219 30.28 -18.61 21.44
C THR A 219 31.74 -19.04 21.50
N LYS A 220 32.04 -20.30 21.12
CA LYS A 220 33.40 -20.73 20.79
C LYS A 220 33.84 -20.08 19.48
N PRO A 221 35.14 -19.74 19.30
CA PRO A 221 35.60 -19.04 18.10
C PRO A 221 35.39 -19.89 16.83
N VAL A 222 34.76 -19.28 15.82
CA VAL A 222 34.47 -19.90 14.50
C VAL A 222 35.68 -19.73 13.59
N ALA A 223 36.09 -20.84 12.91
CA ALA A 223 37.16 -20.83 11.94
C ALA A 223 36.89 -19.91 10.73
N ALA A 224 37.92 -19.23 10.23
CA ALA A 224 37.83 -18.26 9.12
C ALA A 224 37.22 -18.85 7.83
N PRO A 225 36.34 -18.12 7.13
CA PRO A 225 35.67 -18.60 5.92
C PRO A 225 36.65 -18.71 4.76
N ARG A 226 36.52 -19.78 3.94
CA ARG A 226 37.36 -19.99 2.71
C ARG A 226 37.01 -18.89 1.69
N LEU A 227 38.03 -18.18 1.20
CA LEU A 227 37.94 -17.19 0.11
C LEU A 227 37.30 -17.82 -1.13
N ASN A 228 36.37 -17.08 -1.79
CA ASN A 228 35.65 -17.49 -3.00
C ASN A 228 34.60 -18.62 -2.84
N SER A 229 34.03 -18.81 -1.67
CA SER A 229 32.92 -19.73 -1.54
C SER A 229 31.60 -19.11 -2.08
N LYS A 230 30.66 -19.95 -2.58
CA LYS A 230 29.33 -19.48 -2.99
C LYS A 230 28.64 -18.65 -1.88
N ALA A 231 28.84 -19.01 -0.62
CA ALA A 231 28.32 -18.30 0.53
C ALA A 231 28.90 -16.88 0.69
N GLN A 232 30.16 -16.68 0.27
CA GLN A 232 30.79 -15.37 0.28
C GLN A 232 30.24 -14.51 -0.88
N ILE A 233 30.20 -15.05 -2.11
CA ILE A 233 29.63 -14.38 -3.28
C ILE A 233 28.18 -13.96 -2.98
N LYS A 234 27.39 -14.83 -2.40
CA LYS A 234 26.02 -14.51 -1.97
C LYS A 234 25.97 -13.30 -1.03
N ARG A 235 26.80 -13.27 0.03
CA ARG A 235 26.85 -12.14 0.96
C ARG A 235 27.26 -10.84 0.26
N GLU A 236 28.22 -10.90 -0.65
CA GLU A 236 28.67 -9.74 -1.40
C GLU A 236 27.59 -9.19 -2.35
N ILE A 237 26.81 -10.08 -3.01
CA ILE A 237 25.65 -9.70 -3.83
C ILE A 237 24.60 -8.98 -2.96
N TRP A 238 24.23 -9.57 -1.82
CA TRP A 238 23.24 -9.01 -0.92
C TRP A 238 23.68 -7.66 -0.33
N GLN A 239 24.97 -7.51 -0.05
CA GLN A 239 25.55 -6.25 0.42
C GLN A 239 25.61 -5.20 -0.68
N ARG A 240 26.10 -5.56 -1.88
CA ARG A 240 26.19 -4.66 -3.04
C ARG A 240 24.83 -4.10 -3.44
N ASP A 241 23.81 -4.94 -3.47
CA ASP A 241 22.47 -4.60 -3.92
C ASP A 241 21.56 -4.12 -2.75
N ASN A 242 22.14 -3.85 -1.56
CA ASN A 242 21.46 -3.37 -0.36
C ASN A 242 20.20 -4.20 0.03
N SER A 243 20.26 -5.53 -0.19
CA SER A 243 19.13 -6.45 0.04
C SER A 243 17.85 -6.05 -0.70
N GLN A 244 17.96 -5.39 -1.85
CA GLN A 244 16.84 -4.85 -2.64
C GLN A 244 16.86 -5.37 -4.07
N CYS A 245 15.70 -5.39 -4.71
CA CYS A 245 15.57 -5.63 -6.14
C CYS A 245 16.27 -4.52 -6.94
N THR A 246 17.27 -4.86 -7.73
CA THR A 246 18.03 -3.91 -8.56
C THR A 246 17.18 -3.25 -9.66
N ASN A 247 15.98 -3.78 -9.95
CA ASN A 247 15.10 -3.22 -10.96
C ASN A 247 14.02 -2.27 -10.39
N CYS A 248 13.43 -2.57 -9.22
CA CYS A 248 12.31 -1.79 -8.70
C CYS A 248 12.49 -1.34 -7.24
N GLY A 249 13.60 -1.67 -6.58
CA GLY A 249 13.88 -1.29 -5.20
C GLY A 249 13.09 -2.07 -4.14
N SER A 250 12.24 -3.04 -4.52
CA SER A 250 11.49 -3.86 -3.57
C SER A 250 12.41 -4.67 -2.67
N VAL A 251 12.09 -4.72 -1.39
CA VAL A 251 12.77 -5.57 -0.39
C VAL A 251 12.03 -6.89 -0.13
N TYR A 252 10.85 -7.07 -0.75
CA TYR A 252 10.00 -8.25 -0.55
C TYR A 252 10.27 -9.33 -1.59
N ALA A 253 10.37 -10.59 -1.13
CA ALA A 253 10.60 -11.79 -1.96
C ALA A 253 11.75 -11.61 -2.95
N VAL A 254 12.89 -11.10 -2.46
CA VAL A 254 14.10 -10.86 -3.27
C VAL A 254 14.88 -12.15 -3.45
N GLU A 255 15.25 -12.45 -4.68
CA GLU A 255 15.94 -13.67 -5.13
C GLU A 255 17.24 -13.33 -5.85
N GLU A 256 18.19 -14.27 -5.82
CA GLU A 256 19.40 -14.20 -6.63
C GLU A 256 19.07 -14.61 -8.07
N ASP A 257 19.30 -13.73 -9.03
CA ASP A 257 19.06 -13.96 -10.45
C ASP A 257 20.37 -13.87 -11.24
N HIS A 258 20.51 -14.74 -12.25
CA HIS A 258 21.64 -14.69 -13.20
C HIS A 258 21.33 -13.69 -14.32
N ILE A 259 22.19 -12.66 -14.50
CA ILE A 259 22.10 -11.72 -15.62
C ILE A 259 22.17 -12.47 -16.95
N GLN A 260 23.20 -13.29 -17.13
CA GLN A 260 23.25 -14.32 -18.15
C GLN A 260 22.81 -15.64 -17.54
N PRO A 261 21.70 -16.24 -17.99
CA PRO A 261 21.17 -17.44 -17.40
C PRO A 261 22.13 -18.62 -17.38
N LYS A 262 22.02 -19.45 -16.35
CA LYS A 262 22.79 -20.69 -16.25
C LYS A 262 22.61 -21.60 -17.48
N ALA A 263 21.40 -21.67 -18.03
CA ALA A 263 21.12 -22.44 -19.25
C ALA A 263 21.84 -21.90 -20.51
N LYS A 264 22.37 -20.68 -20.47
CA LYS A 264 23.19 -20.05 -21.50
C LYS A 264 24.66 -19.95 -21.11
N GLY A 265 25.12 -20.73 -20.15
CA GLY A 265 26.50 -20.77 -19.69
C GLY A 265 26.88 -19.70 -18.67
N GLY A 266 25.91 -19.00 -18.07
CA GLY A 266 26.18 -18.00 -17.04
C GLY A 266 26.75 -18.63 -15.76
N ALA A 267 27.91 -18.13 -15.32
CA ALA A 267 28.56 -18.56 -14.10
C ALA A 267 27.99 -17.85 -12.87
N TYR A 268 28.10 -18.51 -11.69
CA TYR A 268 27.72 -17.91 -10.41
C TYR A 268 28.89 -17.04 -9.91
N THR A 269 28.97 -15.80 -10.39
CA THR A 269 29.97 -14.81 -10.03
C THR A 269 29.32 -13.51 -9.61
N LEU A 270 30.04 -12.67 -8.87
CA LEU A 270 29.52 -11.39 -8.39
C LEU A 270 29.02 -10.50 -9.54
N GLU A 271 29.71 -10.52 -10.69
CA GLU A 271 29.37 -9.71 -11.86
C GLU A 271 28.13 -10.23 -12.61
N ASN A 272 27.93 -11.55 -12.60
CA ASN A 272 26.81 -12.19 -13.32
C ASN A 272 25.56 -12.39 -12.46
N MET A 273 25.62 -12.08 -11.18
CA MET A 273 24.49 -12.20 -10.26
C MET A 273 23.92 -10.84 -9.87
N ARG A 274 22.62 -10.79 -9.64
CA ARG A 274 21.89 -9.62 -9.15
C ARG A 274 20.74 -10.05 -8.25
N LEU A 275 20.20 -9.11 -7.48
CA LEU A 275 18.97 -9.33 -6.72
C LEU A 275 17.76 -8.82 -7.51
N LEU A 276 16.77 -9.67 -7.68
CA LEU A 276 15.44 -9.30 -8.21
C LEU A 276 14.35 -9.77 -7.25
N CYS A 277 13.27 -8.99 -7.10
CA CYS A 277 12.06 -9.51 -6.49
C CYS A 277 11.40 -10.54 -7.43
N ARG A 278 10.55 -11.40 -6.89
CA ARG A 278 9.87 -12.47 -7.66
C ARG A 278 9.24 -11.96 -8.96
N SER A 279 8.48 -10.85 -8.91
CA SER A 279 7.83 -10.28 -10.09
C SER A 279 8.82 -9.81 -11.16
N CYS A 280 9.90 -9.15 -10.76
CA CYS A 280 10.96 -8.71 -11.69
C CYS A 280 11.73 -9.90 -12.27
N ASN A 281 11.99 -10.93 -11.47
CA ASN A 281 12.65 -12.16 -11.90
C ASN A 281 11.76 -12.91 -12.92
N GLN A 282 10.49 -13.09 -12.63
CA GLN A 282 9.53 -13.69 -13.58
C GLN A 282 9.44 -12.88 -14.87
N ARG A 283 9.39 -11.55 -14.80
CA ARG A 283 9.36 -10.69 -16.00
C ARG A 283 10.66 -10.80 -16.80
N ALA A 284 11.81 -10.87 -16.16
CA ALA A 284 13.09 -11.11 -16.83
C ALA A 284 13.09 -12.45 -17.57
N ALA A 285 12.59 -13.51 -16.93
CA ALA A 285 12.46 -14.83 -17.55
C ALA A 285 11.49 -14.82 -18.75
N VAL A 286 10.33 -14.13 -18.64
CA VAL A 286 9.39 -13.96 -19.76
C VAL A 286 10.03 -13.23 -20.93
N LYS A 287 10.76 -12.14 -20.68
CA LYS A 287 11.49 -11.41 -21.74
C LYS A 287 12.52 -12.28 -22.45
N GLN A 288 13.13 -13.22 -21.73
CA GLN A 288 14.23 -14.03 -22.24
C GLN A 288 13.79 -15.32 -22.93
N TYR A 289 12.70 -15.93 -22.48
CA TYR A 289 12.25 -17.24 -22.93
C TYR A 289 10.87 -17.23 -23.59
N GLY A 290 10.15 -16.11 -23.55
CA GLY A 290 8.79 -15.97 -24.08
C GLY A 290 7.71 -16.39 -23.08
N VAL A 291 6.51 -15.83 -23.26
CA VAL A 291 5.35 -16.05 -22.37
C VAL A 291 4.93 -17.52 -22.40
N GLU A 292 4.84 -18.13 -23.58
CA GLU A 292 4.38 -19.52 -23.75
C GLU A 292 5.26 -20.52 -23.02
N LYS A 293 6.58 -20.38 -23.14
CA LYS A 293 7.53 -21.25 -22.45
C LYS A 293 7.47 -21.09 -20.94
N MET A 294 7.19 -19.88 -20.47
CA MET A 294 7.15 -19.57 -19.04
C MET A 294 5.78 -19.84 -18.41
N ALA A 295 4.72 -20.03 -19.17
CA ALA A 295 3.36 -20.23 -18.65
C ALA A 295 3.24 -21.39 -17.66
N THR A 296 3.99 -22.47 -17.88
CA THR A 296 4.01 -23.64 -16.98
C THR A 296 4.80 -23.42 -15.69
N HIS A 297 5.66 -22.39 -15.64
CA HIS A 297 6.51 -22.06 -14.50
C HIS A 297 6.04 -20.81 -13.72
N LEU A 298 5.16 -20.01 -14.31
CA LEU A 298 4.54 -18.90 -13.63
C LEU A 298 3.43 -19.43 -12.74
N ARG A 299 3.63 -19.42 -11.43
CA ARG A 299 2.54 -19.68 -10.48
C ARG A 299 1.58 -18.50 -10.57
N ALA A 300 0.30 -18.79 -10.72
CA ALA A 300 -0.74 -17.80 -10.50
C ALA A 300 -0.63 -17.34 -9.04
N ASP A 301 -0.48 -16.03 -8.83
CA ASP A 301 -0.55 -15.41 -7.50
C ASP A 301 -1.99 -15.39 -7.02
#